data_b619851ab105bc3051175b6bde90a465
#
_entry.id   b619851ab105bc3051175b6bde90a465
#
_cell.length_a   1.000
_cell.length_b   1.000
_cell.length_c   1.000
_cell.angle_alpha   90.00
_cell.angle_beta   90.00
_cell.angle_gamma   90.00
#
_symmetry.space_group_name_H-M   'P 1'
#
loop_
_entity.id
_entity.type
_entity.pdbx_description
1 polymer ?
#
loop_
_entity_poly.entity_id
_entity_poly.type
_entity_poly.pdbx_seq_one_letter_code
_entity_poly.pdbx_strand_id
1 'polypeptide(L)'
;SARGLRAAADGAPLGEAFERAVRGMSRQSGGNTQFGCLLLLTPLVSAAAAGDLTREAVRERCRATTVDDAVAFYRAFEHVDVAVGDPPEGVDTLDARRGSDAEPALRERGTTLWDVMELSADPDDGVPDTNAAEWIEGFPRTFDAAEAVLADDGAVLDRAARSFLRQLAAEPDTLVATTHGESVAESVRE
;
A
#
# COMPACT_ATOMS: atom_id res chain seq x y z
N SER A 1 9.51 -3.34 -11.50
CA SER A 1 8.95 -2.19 -10.75
C SER A 1 9.08 -0.86 -11.50
N ALA A 2 10.28 -0.49 -12.02
CA ALA A 2 10.53 0.83 -12.62
C ALA A 2 9.56 1.23 -13.76
N ARG A 3 9.13 0.27 -14.59
CA ARG A 3 8.17 0.54 -15.68
C ARG A 3 6.78 0.93 -15.18
N GLY A 4 6.34 0.37 -14.05
CA GLY A 4 5.07 0.73 -13.43
C GLY A 4 5.13 2.11 -12.79
N LEU A 5 6.19 2.39 -12.01
CA LEU A 5 6.39 3.73 -11.43
C LEU A 5 6.55 4.81 -12.51
N ARG A 6 7.21 4.49 -13.64
CA ARG A 6 7.26 5.41 -14.78
C ARG A 6 5.86 5.65 -15.36
N ALA A 7 5.02 4.62 -15.47
CA ALA A 7 3.65 4.79 -15.95
C ALA A 7 2.84 5.70 -15.01
N ALA A 8 3.00 5.57 -13.68
CA ALA A 8 2.40 6.49 -12.71
C ALA A 8 2.86 7.94 -12.92
N ALA A 9 4.16 8.14 -13.15
CA ALA A 9 4.72 9.47 -13.46
C ALA A 9 4.18 10.05 -14.77
N ASP A 10 3.92 9.21 -15.76
CA ASP A 10 3.38 9.59 -17.07
C ASP A 10 1.83 9.74 -17.06
N GLY A 11 1.17 9.61 -15.87
CA GLY A 11 -0.25 9.86 -15.67
C GLY A 11 -1.17 8.65 -15.92
N ALA A 12 -0.64 7.43 -15.95
CA ALA A 12 -1.47 6.22 -16.02
C ALA A 12 -2.35 6.08 -14.75
N PRO A 13 -3.53 5.39 -14.83
CA PRO A 13 -4.33 5.02 -13.67
C PRO A 13 -3.48 4.32 -12.60
N LEU A 14 -3.74 4.60 -11.31
CA LEU A 14 -2.89 4.12 -10.22
C LEU A 14 -2.87 2.60 -10.12
N GLY A 15 -4.03 1.94 -10.28
CA GLY A 15 -4.13 0.48 -10.25
C GLY A 15 -3.34 -0.17 -11.38
N GLU A 16 -3.43 0.36 -12.60
CA GLU A 16 -2.67 -0.15 -13.75
C GLU A 16 -1.16 0.03 -13.55
N ALA A 17 -0.73 1.20 -13.07
CA ALA A 17 0.67 1.49 -12.80
C ALA A 17 1.22 0.56 -11.71
N PHE A 18 0.43 0.33 -10.66
CA PHE A 18 0.76 -0.59 -9.58
C PHE A 18 0.90 -2.04 -10.06
N GLU A 19 -0.10 -2.57 -10.79
CA GLU A 19 -0.05 -3.93 -11.36
C GLU A 19 1.22 -4.11 -12.22
N ARG A 20 1.54 -3.15 -13.07
CA ARG A 20 2.78 -3.16 -13.88
C ARG A 20 4.04 -3.16 -13.03
N ALA A 21 4.05 -2.44 -11.90
CA ALA A 21 5.18 -2.40 -10.99
C ALA A 21 5.39 -3.74 -10.29
N VAL A 22 4.32 -4.37 -9.79
CA VAL A 22 4.32 -5.70 -9.17
C VAL A 22 4.75 -6.78 -10.15
N ARG A 23 4.21 -6.80 -11.37
CA ARG A 23 4.63 -7.71 -12.44
C ARG A 23 6.12 -7.54 -12.79
N GLY A 24 6.66 -6.34 -12.67
CA GLY A 24 8.08 -6.08 -12.83
C GLY A 24 8.94 -6.60 -11.68
N MET A 25 8.38 -6.59 -10.46
CA MET A 25 9.00 -7.13 -9.26
C MET A 25 9.04 -8.67 -9.31
N SER A 26 7.96 -9.32 -9.72
CA SER A 26 7.84 -10.80 -9.74
C SER A 26 8.80 -11.51 -10.69
N ARG A 27 9.51 -10.76 -11.56
CA ARG A 27 10.54 -11.33 -12.45
C ARG A 27 11.86 -11.66 -11.76
N GLN A 28 12.05 -11.25 -10.52
CA GLN A 28 13.21 -11.62 -9.70
C GLN A 28 12.93 -12.92 -8.94
N SER A 29 13.97 -13.64 -8.56
CA SER A 29 13.87 -14.92 -7.85
C SER A 29 13.68 -14.79 -6.32
N GLY A 30 13.62 -13.58 -5.79
CA GLY A 30 13.61 -13.30 -4.34
C GLY A 30 12.22 -13.27 -3.67
N GLY A 31 11.15 -13.62 -4.38
CA GLY A 31 9.79 -13.54 -3.84
C GLY A 31 9.26 -12.10 -3.70
N ASN A 32 8.19 -11.95 -2.92
CA ASN A 32 7.59 -10.64 -2.64
C ASN A 32 8.32 -9.92 -1.51
N THR A 33 9.01 -8.85 -1.83
CA THR A 33 9.69 -8.00 -0.82
C THR A 33 9.26 -6.53 -0.86
N GLN A 34 8.40 -6.14 -1.79
CA GLN A 34 8.15 -4.73 -2.08
C GLN A 34 6.69 -4.41 -2.45
N PHE A 35 5.74 -5.31 -2.25
CA PHE A 35 4.34 -5.08 -2.64
C PHE A 35 3.78 -3.82 -1.97
N GLY A 36 3.82 -3.74 -0.64
CA GLY A 36 3.37 -2.58 0.12
C GLY A 36 4.15 -1.30 -0.25
N CYS A 37 5.48 -1.39 -0.41
CA CYS A 37 6.29 -0.27 -0.84
C CYS A 37 5.86 0.26 -2.23
N LEU A 38 5.55 -0.61 -3.19
CA LEU A 38 5.07 -0.21 -4.51
C LEU A 38 3.66 0.39 -4.44
N LEU A 39 2.81 -0.12 -3.54
CA LEU A 39 1.48 0.43 -3.29
C LEU A 39 1.57 1.88 -2.81
N LEU A 40 2.47 2.17 -1.87
CA LEU A 40 2.69 3.54 -1.38
C LEU A 40 3.40 4.43 -2.39
N LEU A 41 4.41 3.93 -3.11
CA LEU A 41 5.17 4.73 -4.06
C LEU A 41 4.35 5.17 -5.28
N THR A 42 3.38 4.38 -5.72
CA THR A 42 2.61 4.66 -6.95
C THR A 42 1.90 6.02 -6.92
N PRO A 43 1.07 6.36 -5.90
CA PRO A 43 0.42 7.66 -5.82
C PRO A 43 1.41 8.80 -5.52
N LEU A 44 2.45 8.56 -4.72
CA LEU A 44 3.49 9.55 -4.42
C LEU A 44 4.23 9.97 -5.69
N VAL A 45 4.64 9.00 -6.52
CA VAL A 45 5.31 9.26 -7.80
C VAL A 45 4.39 10.01 -8.77
N SER A 46 3.11 9.64 -8.81
CA SER A 46 2.11 10.34 -9.63
C SER A 46 1.94 11.81 -9.21
N ALA A 47 1.87 12.08 -7.90
CA ALA A 47 1.77 13.43 -7.37
C ALA A 47 3.05 14.24 -7.62
N ALA A 48 4.21 13.66 -7.34
CA ALA A 48 5.50 14.31 -7.58
C ALA A 48 5.72 14.69 -9.05
N ALA A 49 5.34 13.80 -9.98
CA ALA A 49 5.47 14.07 -11.41
C ALA A 49 4.54 15.21 -11.90
N ALA A 50 3.41 15.41 -11.24
CA ALA A 50 2.52 16.55 -11.49
C ALA A 50 3.00 17.87 -10.84
N GLY A 51 4.10 17.82 -10.08
CA GLY A 51 4.66 19.00 -9.41
C GLY A 51 4.00 19.36 -8.08
N ASP A 52 3.15 18.50 -7.54
CA ASP A 52 2.44 18.73 -6.27
C ASP A 52 2.54 17.50 -5.36
N LEU A 53 3.65 17.38 -4.63
CA LEU A 53 3.87 16.32 -3.64
C LEU A 53 3.49 16.84 -2.24
N THR A 54 2.18 17.02 -2.03
CA THR A 54 1.59 17.35 -0.73
C THR A 54 0.68 16.22 -0.26
N ARG A 55 0.42 16.14 1.05
CA ARG A 55 -0.52 15.15 1.62
C ARG A 55 -1.88 15.21 0.94
N GLU A 56 -2.41 16.42 0.74
CA GLU A 56 -3.71 16.62 0.10
C GLU A 56 -3.72 16.15 -1.35
N ALA A 57 -2.72 16.54 -2.15
CA ALA A 57 -2.65 16.13 -3.55
C ALA A 57 -2.50 14.63 -3.72
N VAL A 58 -1.73 13.95 -2.86
CA VAL A 58 -1.60 12.49 -2.88
C VAL A 58 -2.93 11.84 -2.51
N ARG A 59 -3.59 12.32 -1.43
CA ARG A 59 -4.88 11.80 -0.98
C ARG A 59 -5.98 11.98 -2.04
N GLU A 60 -6.04 13.13 -2.70
CA GLU A 60 -6.99 13.38 -3.80
C GLU A 60 -6.80 12.39 -4.94
N ARG A 61 -5.55 12.05 -5.30
CA ARG A 61 -5.25 11.04 -6.33
C ARG A 61 -5.73 9.66 -5.91
N CYS A 62 -5.53 9.28 -4.65
CA CYS A 62 -6.05 8.04 -4.10
C CYS A 62 -7.58 8.00 -4.15
N ARG A 63 -8.26 9.08 -3.75
CA ARG A 63 -9.73 9.20 -3.79
C ARG A 63 -10.31 9.19 -5.21
N ALA A 64 -9.56 9.65 -6.19
CA ALA A 64 -9.98 9.67 -7.59
C ALA A 64 -9.85 8.31 -8.28
N THR A 65 -9.39 7.27 -7.59
CA THR A 65 -9.30 5.92 -8.16
C THR A 65 -10.68 5.34 -8.47
N THR A 66 -10.71 4.45 -9.43
CA THR A 66 -11.92 3.90 -10.03
C THR A 66 -12.08 2.40 -9.73
N VAL A 67 -13.17 1.80 -10.20
CA VAL A 67 -13.37 0.35 -10.20
C VAL A 67 -12.31 -0.36 -11.05
N ASP A 68 -11.88 0.24 -12.17
CA ASP A 68 -10.83 -0.34 -13.01
C ASP A 68 -9.47 -0.36 -12.28
N ASP A 69 -9.19 0.64 -11.42
CA ASP A 69 -8.02 0.63 -10.55
C ASP A 69 -8.10 -0.50 -9.50
N ALA A 70 -9.28 -0.75 -8.92
CA ALA A 70 -9.50 -1.88 -8.02
C ALA A 70 -9.25 -3.21 -8.74
N VAL A 71 -9.81 -3.39 -9.93
CA VAL A 71 -9.60 -4.62 -10.73
C VAL A 71 -8.11 -4.84 -11.03
N ALA A 72 -7.38 -3.80 -11.41
CA ALA A 72 -5.95 -3.90 -11.67
C ALA A 72 -5.15 -4.20 -10.39
N PHE A 73 -5.56 -3.61 -9.25
CA PHE A 73 -4.97 -3.92 -7.94
C PHE A 73 -5.14 -5.39 -7.57
N TYR A 74 -6.35 -5.96 -7.74
CA TYR A 74 -6.59 -7.38 -7.48
C TYR A 74 -5.77 -8.29 -8.39
N ARG A 75 -5.64 -7.96 -9.68
CA ARG A 75 -4.78 -8.72 -10.61
C ARG A 75 -3.32 -8.74 -10.19
N ALA A 76 -2.85 -7.74 -9.45
CA ALA A 76 -1.48 -7.72 -8.95
C ALA A 76 -1.16 -8.89 -8.02
N PHE A 77 -2.17 -9.42 -7.28
CA PHE A 77 -2.01 -10.59 -6.41
C PHE A 77 -1.74 -11.90 -7.17
N GLU A 78 -2.09 -11.97 -8.46
CA GLU A 78 -1.79 -13.14 -9.30
C GLU A 78 -0.29 -13.26 -9.63
N HIS A 79 0.47 -12.21 -9.42
CA HIS A 79 1.89 -12.17 -9.78
C HIS A 79 2.83 -12.50 -8.63
N VAL A 80 2.35 -12.45 -7.40
CA VAL A 80 3.17 -12.64 -6.18
C VAL A 80 2.31 -13.12 -5.02
N ASP A 81 2.89 -13.90 -4.13
CA ASP A 81 2.26 -14.23 -2.84
C ASP A 81 2.33 -13.01 -1.91
N VAL A 82 1.20 -12.58 -1.38
CA VAL A 82 1.07 -11.47 -0.44
C VAL A 82 0.36 -11.98 0.81
N ALA A 83 0.93 -11.71 1.98
CA ALA A 83 0.23 -11.92 3.23
C ALA A 83 -0.85 -10.84 3.37
N VAL A 84 -2.10 -11.25 3.41
CA VAL A 84 -3.27 -10.40 3.66
C VAL A 84 -4.14 -11.04 4.72
N GLY A 85 -4.81 -10.23 5.51
CA GLY A 85 -5.83 -10.68 6.46
C GLY A 85 -7.04 -11.31 5.75
N ASP A 86 -7.88 -11.98 6.51
CA ASP A 86 -9.16 -12.47 5.98
C ASP A 86 -10.09 -11.27 5.70
N PRO A 87 -10.92 -11.36 4.65
CA PRO A 87 -11.90 -10.32 4.37
C PRO A 87 -12.92 -10.22 5.49
N PRO A 88 -13.51 -9.04 5.74
CA PRO A 88 -14.59 -8.89 6.70
C PRO A 88 -15.78 -9.81 6.37
N GLU A 89 -16.57 -10.19 7.40
CA GLU A 89 -17.76 -11.02 7.19
C GLU A 89 -18.72 -10.42 6.14
N GLY A 90 -19.19 -11.25 5.23
CA GLY A 90 -20.14 -10.86 4.18
C GLY A 90 -19.52 -10.19 2.95
N VAL A 91 -18.19 -10.05 2.89
CA VAL A 91 -17.47 -9.53 1.74
C VAL A 91 -16.43 -10.50 1.15
N ASP A 92 -16.60 -11.79 1.37
CA ASP A 92 -15.71 -12.85 0.83
C ASP A 92 -15.48 -12.75 -0.68
N THR A 93 -16.43 -12.15 -1.41
CA THR A 93 -16.31 -11.91 -2.86
C THR A 93 -15.27 -10.83 -3.19
N LEU A 94 -14.86 -10.04 -2.20
CA LEU A 94 -13.83 -9.01 -2.29
C LEU A 94 -12.49 -9.44 -1.65
N ASP A 95 -12.31 -10.74 -1.36
CA ASP A 95 -11.01 -11.25 -0.94
C ASP A 95 -9.96 -10.99 -2.02
N ALA A 96 -8.90 -10.26 -1.70
CA ALA A 96 -7.85 -9.89 -2.63
C ALA A 96 -7.12 -11.11 -3.24
N ARG A 97 -7.08 -12.23 -2.52
CA ARG A 97 -6.50 -13.51 -2.98
C ARG A 97 -7.23 -14.10 -4.20
N ARG A 98 -8.44 -13.63 -4.51
CA ARG A 98 -9.21 -14.05 -5.69
C ARG A 98 -8.65 -13.49 -7.01
N GLY A 99 -7.80 -12.46 -6.95
CA GLY A 99 -7.24 -11.86 -8.14
C GLY A 99 -8.34 -11.41 -9.13
N SER A 100 -8.24 -11.78 -10.39
CA SER A 100 -9.22 -11.45 -11.45
C SER A 100 -10.61 -12.06 -11.22
N ASP A 101 -10.76 -13.11 -10.42
CA ASP A 101 -12.06 -13.70 -10.10
C ASP A 101 -12.93 -12.78 -9.23
N ALA A 102 -12.37 -11.74 -8.62
CA ALA A 102 -13.12 -10.72 -7.90
C ALA A 102 -13.73 -9.63 -8.83
N GLU A 103 -13.29 -9.53 -10.09
CA GLU A 103 -13.72 -8.47 -11.02
C GLU A 103 -15.25 -8.34 -11.17
N PRO A 104 -16.04 -9.43 -11.32
CA PRO A 104 -17.50 -9.30 -11.42
C PRO A 104 -18.11 -8.65 -10.18
N ALA A 105 -17.67 -9.03 -8.98
CA ALA A 105 -18.17 -8.47 -7.72
C ALA A 105 -17.78 -7.00 -7.52
N LEU A 106 -16.54 -6.63 -7.88
CA LEU A 106 -16.08 -5.24 -7.85
C LEU A 106 -16.95 -4.36 -8.76
N ARG A 107 -17.20 -4.82 -9.98
CA ARG A 107 -18.01 -4.09 -10.97
C ARG A 107 -19.49 -4.00 -10.58
N GLU A 108 -20.07 -5.09 -10.08
CA GLU A 108 -21.47 -5.11 -9.63
C GLU A 108 -21.71 -4.15 -8.47
N ARG A 109 -20.78 -4.09 -7.53
CA ARG A 109 -20.85 -3.21 -6.36
C ARG A 109 -20.41 -1.77 -6.64
N GLY A 110 -19.70 -1.53 -7.74
CA GLY A 110 -19.07 -0.24 -8.05
C GLY A 110 -17.90 0.09 -7.11
N THR A 111 -17.25 -0.93 -6.54
CA THR A 111 -16.18 -0.77 -5.54
C THR A 111 -14.91 -0.23 -6.18
N THR A 112 -14.51 0.96 -5.82
CA THR A 112 -13.27 1.60 -6.27
C THR A 112 -12.05 1.11 -5.48
N LEU A 113 -10.84 1.43 -5.94
CA LEU A 113 -9.63 1.11 -5.15
C LEU A 113 -9.60 1.88 -3.83
N TRP A 114 -10.15 3.10 -3.78
CA TRP A 114 -10.32 3.84 -2.54
C TRP A 114 -11.19 3.06 -1.54
N ASP A 115 -12.34 2.55 -1.97
CA ASP A 115 -13.26 1.79 -1.11
C ASP A 115 -12.58 0.51 -0.57
N VAL A 116 -11.75 -0.15 -1.40
CA VAL A 116 -10.94 -1.31 -0.95
C VAL A 116 -9.96 -0.91 0.15
N MET A 117 -9.30 0.24 0.01
CA MET A 117 -8.39 0.74 1.04
C MET A 117 -9.13 1.14 2.32
N GLU A 118 -10.32 1.76 2.22
CA GLU A 118 -11.15 2.05 3.41
C GLU A 118 -11.49 0.79 4.20
N LEU A 119 -11.92 -0.28 3.53
CA LEU A 119 -12.22 -1.57 4.16
C LEU A 119 -10.99 -2.20 4.85
N SER A 120 -9.80 -2.02 4.28
CA SER A 120 -8.56 -2.59 4.81
C SER A 120 -7.94 -1.74 5.91
N ALA A 121 -8.16 -0.43 5.90
CA ALA A 121 -7.60 0.50 6.88
C ALA A 121 -8.26 0.40 8.25
N ASP A 122 -9.56 0.13 8.29
CA ASP A 122 -10.36 0.02 9.52
C ASP A 122 -11.34 -1.14 9.37
N PRO A 123 -10.87 -2.39 9.42
CA PRO A 123 -11.75 -3.55 9.34
C PRO A 123 -12.56 -3.69 10.63
N ASP A 124 -13.84 -4.10 10.51
CA ASP A 124 -14.71 -4.37 11.66
C ASP A 124 -14.13 -5.46 12.58
N ASP A 125 -13.33 -6.39 12.02
CA ASP A 125 -12.61 -7.44 12.73
C ASP A 125 -11.27 -7.70 12.03
N GLY A 126 -10.20 -7.86 12.81
CA GLY A 126 -8.86 -8.15 12.30
C GLY A 126 -7.83 -7.04 12.55
N VAL A 127 -6.67 -7.17 11.91
CA VAL A 127 -5.55 -6.22 12.05
C VAL A 127 -5.66 -5.15 10.95
N PRO A 128 -5.76 -3.85 11.31
CA PRO A 128 -5.76 -2.77 10.33
C PRO A 128 -4.51 -2.78 9.45
N ASP A 129 -4.68 -2.60 8.13
CA ASP A 129 -3.55 -2.50 7.21
C ASP A 129 -2.97 -1.08 7.21
N THR A 130 -1.71 -0.96 7.67
CA THR A 130 -1.02 0.33 7.75
C THR A 130 -0.84 1.00 6.39
N ASN A 131 -0.63 0.23 5.30
CA ASN A 131 -0.51 0.82 3.96
C ASN A 131 -1.85 1.38 3.47
N ALA A 132 -2.95 0.68 3.77
CA ALA A 132 -4.29 1.17 3.47
C ALA A 132 -4.62 2.43 4.29
N ALA A 133 -4.26 2.46 5.58
CA ALA A 133 -4.41 3.65 6.42
C ALA A 133 -3.62 4.85 5.86
N GLU A 134 -2.38 4.66 5.38
CA GLU A 134 -1.61 5.70 4.70
C GLU A 134 -2.39 6.31 3.51
N TRP A 135 -3.02 5.48 2.69
CA TRP A 135 -3.83 5.94 1.56
C TRP A 135 -5.01 6.83 1.99
N ILE A 136 -5.73 6.39 3.02
CA ILE A 136 -6.95 7.07 3.51
C ILE A 136 -6.62 8.36 4.24
N GLU A 137 -5.55 8.38 5.03
CA GLU A 137 -5.16 9.50 5.87
C GLU A 137 -4.29 10.55 5.15
N GLY A 138 -3.84 10.28 3.92
CA GLY A 138 -2.96 11.18 3.16
C GLY A 138 -1.49 11.05 3.52
N PHE A 139 -1.05 9.84 3.77
CA PHE A 139 0.36 9.47 3.99
C PHE A 139 1.04 10.15 5.19
N PRO A 140 0.39 10.25 6.37
CA PRO A 140 0.94 10.96 7.50
C PRO A 140 2.29 10.40 7.95
N ARG A 141 2.41 9.07 8.11
CA ARG A 141 3.67 8.42 8.54
C ARG A 141 4.79 8.61 7.54
N THR A 142 4.45 8.53 6.23
CA THR A 142 5.41 8.74 5.13
C THR A 142 5.97 10.16 5.13
N PHE A 143 5.11 11.18 5.25
CA PHE A 143 5.55 12.59 5.27
C PHE A 143 6.31 12.92 6.56
N ASP A 144 5.85 12.45 7.72
CA ASP A 144 6.54 12.64 9.01
C ASP A 144 7.93 11.98 9.00
N ALA A 145 8.05 10.78 8.43
CA ALA A 145 9.32 10.10 8.24
C ALA A 145 10.26 10.89 7.31
N ALA A 146 9.73 11.44 6.22
CA ALA A 146 10.50 12.25 5.29
C ALA A 146 11.03 13.53 5.97
N GLU A 147 10.20 14.23 6.75
CA GLU A 147 10.61 15.39 7.54
C GLU A 147 11.72 15.02 8.54
N ALA A 148 11.56 13.91 9.26
CA ALA A 148 12.56 13.43 10.21
C ALA A 148 13.91 13.10 9.55
N VAL A 149 13.88 12.45 8.37
CA VAL A 149 15.07 12.12 7.58
C VAL A 149 15.75 13.38 7.04
N LEU A 150 14.99 14.39 6.63
CA LEU A 150 15.53 15.65 6.11
C LEU A 150 16.12 16.53 7.21
N ALA A 151 15.56 16.50 8.41
CA ALA A 151 16.04 17.26 9.56
C ALA A 151 17.28 16.65 10.24
N ASP A 152 17.63 15.40 9.95
CA ASP A 152 18.77 14.69 10.55
C ASP A 152 20.07 14.95 9.75
N ASP A 153 21.20 15.18 10.45
CA ASP A 153 22.50 15.50 9.85
C ASP A 153 23.38 14.26 9.56
N GLY A 154 22.93 13.05 9.86
CA GLY A 154 23.69 11.82 9.65
C GLY A 154 23.82 11.40 8.17
N ALA A 155 24.55 10.31 7.90
CA ALA A 155 24.58 9.68 6.59
C ALA A 155 23.17 9.20 6.20
N VAL A 156 22.85 9.24 4.90
CA VAL A 156 21.47 8.96 4.41
C VAL A 156 20.92 7.61 4.91
N LEU A 157 21.75 6.56 4.87
CA LEU A 157 21.33 5.23 5.35
C LEU A 157 21.08 5.19 6.85
N ASP A 158 21.89 5.90 7.64
CA ASP A 158 21.73 5.99 9.11
C ASP A 158 20.45 6.78 9.46
N ARG A 159 20.17 7.86 8.73
CA ARG A 159 18.93 8.63 8.89
C ARG A 159 17.70 7.78 8.58
N ALA A 160 17.73 7.05 7.48
CA ALA A 160 16.65 6.14 7.10
C ALA A 160 16.45 5.03 8.16
N ALA A 161 17.55 4.43 8.66
CA ALA A 161 17.47 3.42 9.71
C ALA A 161 16.87 3.97 11.01
N ARG A 162 17.30 5.18 11.44
CA ARG A 162 16.71 5.81 12.63
C ARG A 162 15.24 6.16 12.46
N SER A 163 14.83 6.62 11.28
CA SER A 163 13.42 6.89 10.99
C SER A 163 12.60 5.62 11.05
N PHE A 164 13.08 4.53 10.44
CA PHE A 164 12.43 3.22 10.50
C PHE A 164 12.29 2.71 11.95
N LEU A 165 13.36 2.77 12.76
CA LEU A 165 13.32 2.33 14.15
C LEU A 165 12.36 3.18 15.00
N ARG A 166 12.23 4.48 14.72
CA ARG A 166 11.25 5.33 15.40
C ARG A 166 9.81 4.93 15.10
N GLN A 167 9.51 4.60 13.84
CA GLN A 167 8.18 4.12 13.46
C GLN A 167 7.88 2.77 14.11
N LEU A 168 8.82 1.83 14.06
CA LEU A 168 8.67 0.51 14.69
C LEU A 168 8.50 0.60 16.22
N ALA A 169 9.14 1.56 16.88
CA ALA A 169 8.95 1.81 18.31
C ALA A 169 7.62 2.51 18.65
N ALA A 170 7.03 3.22 17.69
CA ALA A 170 5.77 3.94 17.91
C ALA A 170 4.55 3.01 17.81
N GLU A 171 4.53 2.11 16.82
CA GLU A 171 3.40 1.23 16.53
C GLU A 171 3.89 -0.20 16.24
N PRO A 172 3.12 -1.24 16.62
CA PRO A 172 3.43 -2.62 16.26
C PRO A 172 3.44 -2.80 14.74
N ASP A 173 4.35 -3.63 14.24
CA ASP A 173 4.40 -3.98 12.82
C ASP A 173 3.18 -4.83 12.44
N THR A 174 2.32 -4.32 11.54
CA THR A 174 1.08 -4.98 11.14
C THR A 174 1.34 -6.26 10.33
N LEU A 175 2.45 -6.38 9.60
CA LEU A 175 2.82 -7.61 8.92
C LEU A 175 3.21 -8.69 9.94
N VAL A 176 3.95 -8.33 10.99
CA VAL A 176 4.27 -9.24 12.09
C VAL A 176 2.99 -9.64 12.82
N ALA A 177 2.09 -8.70 13.11
CA ALA A 177 0.81 -8.97 13.75
C ALA A 177 -0.06 -9.93 12.93
N THR A 178 -0.20 -9.71 11.63
CA THR A 178 -0.96 -10.58 10.73
C THR A 178 -0.36 -11.98 10.59
N THR A 179 0.97 -12.09 10.60
CA THR A 179 1.66 -13.37 10.34
C THR A 179 1.88 -14.19 11.62
N HIS A 180 2.13 -13.52 12.75
CA HIS A 180 2.58 -14.15 14.01
C HIS A 180 1.72 -13.81 15.22
N GLY A 181 0.74 -12.93 15.07
CA GLY A 181 -0.16 -12.45 16.13
C GLY A 181 0.33 -11.17 16.82
N GLU A 182 -0.62 -10.43 17.38
CA GLU A 182 -0.38 -9.11 18.02
C GLU A 182 0.63 -9.18 19.16
N SER A 183 0.58 -10.23 20.00
CA SER A 183 1.52 -10.39 21.11
C SER A 183 2.99 -10.48 20.69
N VAL A 184 3.24 -11.07 19.50
CA VAL A 184 4.59 -11.13 18.91
C VAL A 184 4.99 -9.76 18.38
N ALA A 185 4.10 -9.06 17.68
CA ALA A 185 4.36 -7.71 17.18
C ALA A 185 4.67 -6.73 18.33
N GLU A 186 3.94 -6.79 19.44
CA GLU A 186 4.21 -6.01 20.64
C GLU A 186 5.59 -6.32 21.25
N SER A 187 5.96 -7.60 21.33
CA SER A 187 7.26 -8.01 21.89
C SER A 187 8.45 -7.59 21.03
N VAL A 188 8.27 -7.39 19.75
CA VAL A 188 9.32 -6.89 18.84
C VAL A 188 9.51 -5.37 18.98
N ARG A 189 8.46 -4.66 19.40
CA ARG A 189 8.50 -3.21 19.65
C ARG A 189 9.33 -2.83 20.90
N GLU A 190 9.36 -3.69 21.92
CA GLU A 190 10.12 -3.47 23.19
C GLU A 190 11.64 -3.62 22.98
#